data_a2138fa7a796a900a8c070c01d94dc20
#
_entry.id   a2138fa7a796a900a8c070c01d94dc20
#
_cell.length_a   1.000
_cell.length_b   1.000
_cell.length_c   1.000
_cell.angle_alpha   90.00
_cell.angle_beta   90.00
_cell.angle_gamma   90.00
#
_symmetry.space_group_name_H-M   'P 1'
#
loop_
_entity.id
_entity.type
_entity.pdbx_description
1 polymer ?
#
loop_
_entity_poly.entity_id
_entity_poly.type
_entity_poly.pdbx_seq_one_letter_code
_entity_poly.pdbx_strand_id
1 'polypeptide(L)'
;MRQNRYAGGGARRPFVRPQDDPPGTSRLFVAVPVADDVRAGVARLMEELAGAPIDVRAPGQPRWVGIQGLHLTLRFLGATPDTRVAELSEAVAGAARGVATFRVELNGGGAFPTPQKPRVLWIGIGEGEASLVELAGRLNDELQRLGWPRDDRPLQAHLTLARTDGVQGADEKARRLIELARDVRLAWPADRVVLYKSIQGRGPTHYEALATAELAEP
;
A
#
# COMPACT_ATOMS: atom_id res chain seq x y z
N MET A 1 -4.34 -3.66 -27.82
CA MET A 1 -4.41 -5.02 -27.23
C MET A 1 -3.01 -5.43 -26.81
N ARG A 2 -2.63 -5.22 -25.54
CA ARG A 2 -1.35 -5.71 -24.99
C ARG A 2 -1.66 -6.86 -24.04
N GLN A 3 -1.24 -8.06 -24.42
CA GLN A 3 -1.40 -9.27 -23.63
C GLN A 3 -0.56 -9.21 -22.35
N ASN A 4 -1.23 -9.38 -21.22
CA ASN A 4 -0.66 -9.48 -19.90
C ASN A 4 0.07 -10.82 -19.73
N ARG A 5 1.41 -10.82 -19.81
CA ARG A 5 2.27 -11.99 -19.53
C ARG A 5 2.76 -11.91 -18.08
N TYR A 6 2.01 -12.44 -17.16
CA TYR A 6 2.49 -12.71 -15.80
C TYR A 6 2.15 -14.15 -15.40
N ALA A 7 2.98 -15.09 -15.86
CA ALA A 7 3.11 -16.41 -15.29
C ALA A 7 4.57 -16.55 -14.79
N GLY A 8 4.84 -16.18 -13.56
CA GLY A 8 6.11 -16.35 -12.87
C GLY A 8 5.85 -16.94 -11.48
N GLY A 9 5.99 -18.25 -11.33
CA GLY A 9 5.89 -18.97 -10.07
C GLY A 9 7.13 -18.73 -9.19
N GLY A 10 7.16 -17.62 -8.46
CA GLY A 10 8.07 -17.42 -7.34
C GLY A 10 7.50 -18.07 -6.09
N ALA A 11 8.32 -18.83 -5.35
CA ALA A 11 7.94 -19.47 -4.10
C ALA A 11 7.31 -18.43 -3.16
N ARG A 12 6.01 -18.62 -2.85
CA ARG A 12 5.28 -17.78 -1.91
C ARG A 12 5.93 -17.93 -0.54
N ARG A 13 6.45 -16.86 0.05
CA ARG A 13 6.74 -16.87 1.48
C ARG A 13 5.44 -17.24 2.20
N PRO A 14 5.46 -18.21 3.13
CA PRO A 14 4.27 -18.58 3.88
C PRO A 14 3.70 -17.33 4.57
N PHE A 15 2.38 -17.21 4.56
CA PHE A 15 1.68 -16.17 5.34
C PHE A 15 1.89 -16.47 6.82
N VAL A 16 2.82 -15.76 7.45
CA VAL A 16 3.04 -15.82 8.90
C VAL A 16 1.98 -14.92 9.53
N ARG A 17 1.20 -15.47 10.46
CA ARG A 17 0.22 -14.69 11.20
C ARG A 17 0.96 -13.70 12.10
N PRO A 18 0.44 -12.48 12.32
CA PRO A 18 1.12 -11.46 13.12
C PRO A 18 1.44 -11.86 14.54
N GLN A 19 0.63 -12.74 15.13
CA GLN A 19 0.87 -13.32 16.46
C GLN A 19 2.04 -14.30 16.51
N ASP A 20 2.57 -14.70 15.35
CA ASP A 20 3.70 -15.62 15.22
C ASP A 20 5.02 -14.85 15.01
N ASP A 21 5.01 -13.53 15.10
CA ASP A 21 6.24 -12.72 14.97
C ASP A 21 7.13 -12.92 16.21
N PRO A 22 8.45 -13.06 16.03
CA PRO A 22 9.38 -13.21 17.14
C PRO A 22 9.29 -12.03 18.15
N PRO A 23 9.46 -12.28 19.46
CA PRO A 23 9.55 -11.20 20.44
C PRO A 23 10.61 -10.16 20.07
N GLY A 24 10.37 -8.88 20.33
CA GLY A 24 11.27 -7.77 19.99
C GLY A 24 11.34 -7.47 18.49
N THR A 25 10.34 -7.93 17.72
CA THR A 25 10.17 -7.57 16.31
C THR A 25 8.88 -6.81 16.08
N SER A 26 8.89 -5.95 15.07
CA SER A 26 7.73 -5.21 14.57
C SER A 26 7.52 -5.45 13.09
N ARG A 27 6.27 -5.46 12.63
CA ARG A 27 5.97 -5.48 11.20
C ARG A 27 6.12 -4.09 10.63
N LEU A 28 7.17 -3.91 9.83
CA LEU A 28 7.50 -2.62 9.25
C LEU A 28 7.23 -2.58 7.74
N PHE A 29 6.92 -1.40 7.25
CA PHE A 29 6.83 -1.08 5.83
C PHE A 29 7.12 0.39 5.60
N VAL A 30 7.50 0.74 4.38
CA VAL A 30 7.73 2.11 3.94
C VAL A 30 6.67 2.51 2.93
N ALA A 31 6.09 3.69 3.08
CA ALA A 31 5.00 4.15 2.24
C ALA A 31 4.95 5.68 2.09
N VAL A 32 4.24 6.13 1.05
CA VAL A 32 3.81 7.52 0.88
C VAL A 32 2.39 7.66 1.45
N PRO A 33 2.15 8.59 2.39
CA PRO A 33 0.81 8.82 2.94
C PRO A 33 -0.12 9.47 1.92
N VAL A 34 -1.41 9.26 2.09
CA VAL A 34 -2.47 9.92 1.31
C VAL A 34 -2.92 11.18 2.04
N ALA A 35 -3.15 12.28 1.33
CA ALA A 35 -3.65 13.53 1.90
C ALA A 35 -5.10 13.40 2.39
N ASP A 36 -5.49 14.23 3.37
CA ASP A 36 -6.78 14.11 4.06
C ASP A 36 -7.99 14.36 3.16
N ASP A 37 -7.89 15.32 2.24
CA ASP A 37 -8.93 15.60 1.24
C ASP A 37 -9.13 14.44 0.27
N VAL A 38 -8.04 13.78 -0.14
CA VAL A 38 -8.07 12.56 -0.98
C VAL A 38 -8.67 11.40 -0.19
N ARG A 39 -8.31 11.24 1.09
CA ARG A 39 -8.91 10.21 1.97
C ARG A 39 -10.43 10.35 2.02
N ALA A 40 -10.96 11.58 2.13
CA ALA A 40 -12.39 11.83 2.12
C ALA A 40 -13.05 11.42 0.79
N GLY A 41 -12.39 11.66 -0.33
CA GLY A 41 -12.85 11.22 -1.65
C GLY A 41 -12.87 9.69 -1.79
N VAL A 42 -11.80 9.04 -1.34
CA VAL A 42 -11.69 7.57 -1.34
C VAL A 42 -12.72 6.93 -0.39
N ALA A 43 -12.99 7.55 0.77
CA ALA A 43 -14.01 7.06 1.70
C ALA A 43 -15.39 6.98 1.03
N ARG A 44 -15.80 8.05 0.31
CA ARG A 44 -17.06 8.05 -0.45
C ARG A 44 -17.12 6.94 -1.49
N LEU A 45 -16.04 6.73 -2.23
CA LEU A 45 -15.95 5.64 -3.20
C LEU A 45 -16.08 4.25 -2.53
N MET A 46 -15.44 4.07 -1.38
CA MET A 46 -15.51 2.82 -0.62
C MET A 46 -16.93 2.57 -0.11
N GLU A 47 -17.63 3.58 0.39
CA GLU A 47 -19.04 3.50 0.84
C GLU A 47 -19.96 3.16 -0.32
N GLU A 48 -19.79 3.79 -1.48
CA GLU A 48 -20.55 3.47 -2.70
C GLU A 48 -20.31 2.02 -3.16
N LEU A 49 -19.05 1.56 -3.10
CA LEU A 49 -18.69 0.18 -3.44
C LEU A 49 -19.25 -0.83 -2.42
N ALA A 50 -19.29 -0.47 -1.14
CA ALA A 50 -19.87 -1.30 -0.09
C ALA A 50 -21.40 -1.39 -0.19
N GLY A 51 -22.04 -0.33 -0.68
CA GLY A 51 -23.50 -0.16 -0.65
C GLY A 51 -24.05 0.20 0.74
N ALA A 52 -23.18 0.54 1.69
CA ALA A 52 -23.51 0.89 3.08
C ALA A 52 -22.29 1.62 3.70
N PRO A 53 -22.46 2.29 4.86
CA PRO A 53 -21.34 2.78 5.64
C PRO A 53 -20.32 1.67 5.91
N ILE A 54 -19.03 2.02 5.81
CA ILE A 54 -17.95 1.04 5.96
C ILE A 54 -17.89 0.51 7.39
N ASP A 55 -18.20 -0.77 7.54
CA ASP A 55 -17.83 -1.55 8.71
C ASP A 55 -16.61 -2.42 8.38
N VAL A 56 -15.45 -2.02 8.89
CA VAL A 56 -14.18 -2.71 8.64
C VAL A 56 -14.15 -4.16 9.14
N ARG A 57 -15.18 -4.62 9.85
CA ARG A 57 -15.23 -5.92 10.52
C ARG A 57 -16.48 -6.75 10.29
N ALA A 58 -17.42 -6.27 9.47
CA ALA A 58 -18.64 -7.02 9.22
C ALA A 58 -18.31 -8.44 8.70
N PRO A 59 -18.82 -9.51 9.34
CA PRO A 59 -18.56 -10.87 8.89
C PRO A 59 -19.05 -11.08 7.45
N GLY A 60 -18.26 -11.82 6.66
CA GLY A 60 -18.61 -12.10 5.26
C GLY A 60 -18.43 -10.92 4.30
N GLN A 61 -18.03 -9.74 4.80
CA GLN A 61 -17.73 -8.57 4.00
C GLN A 61 -16.22 -8.44 3.73
N PRO A 62 -15.82 -7.66 2.72
CA PRO A 62 -14.42 -7.28 2.55
C PRO A 62 -13.85 -6.66 3.82
N ARG A 63 -12.61 -7.02 4.15
CA ARG A 63 -11.88 -6.34 5.23
C ARG A 63 -11.36 -5.02 4.70
N TRP A 64 -12.11 -3.96 4.92
CA TRP A 64 -11.78 -2.63 4.47
C TRP A 64 -10.55 -2.08 5.20
N VAL A 65 -9.73 -1.33 4.47
CA VAL A 65 -8.65 -0.54 5.09
C VAL A 65 -9.30 0.64 5.81
N GLY A 66 -8.85 0.92 7.04
CA GLY A 66 -9.30 2.12 7.76
C GLY A 66 -8.85 3.38 7.01
N ILE A 67 -9.73 4.37 6.89
CA ILE A 67 -9.50 5.57 6.09
C ILE A 67 -8.21 6.30 6.49
N GLN A 68 -7.92 6.38 7.79
CA GLN A 68 -6.69 6.99 8.31
C GLN A 68 -5.43 6.19 7.98
N GLY A 69 -5.60 4.90 7.63
CA GLY A 69 -4.51 4.01 7.25
C GLY A 69 -4.25 3.92 5.74
N LEU A 70 -4.91 4.72 4.91
CA LEU A 70 -4.69 4.72 3.46
C LEU A 70 -3.28 5.23 3.12
N HIS A 71 -2.53 4.46 2.33
CA HIS A 71 -1.15 4.76 1.94
C HIS A 71 -0.76 4.04 0.65
N LEU A 72 0.27 4.53 -0.02
CA LEU A 72 0.92 3.86 -1.15
C LEU A 72 2.17 3.14 -0.65
N THR A 73 2.13 1.83 -0.56
CA THR A 73 3.28 1.05 -0.10
C THR A 73 4.40 1.05 -1.13
N LEU A 74 5.59 1.46 -0.72
CA LEU A 74 6.81 1.35 -1.51
C LEU A 74 7.53 0.03 -1.26
N ARG A 75 7.61 -0.40 0.03
CA ARG A 75 8.32 -1.62 0.42
C ARG A 75 7.77 -2.21 1.71
N PHE A 76 7.47 -3.52 1.69
CA PHE A 76 7.24 -4.28 2.91
C PHE A 76 8.55 -4.84 3.44
N LEU A 77 8.84 -4.61 4.73
CA LEU A 77 10.01 -5.13 5.43
C LEU A 77 9.66 -6.40 6.23
N GLY A 78 8.39 -6.54 6.63
CA GLY A 78 7.91 -7.68 7.42
C GLY A 78 8.31 -7.60 8.88
N ALA A 79 8.38 -8.75 9.56
CA ALA A 79 8.85 -8.83 10.93
C ALA A 79 10.33 -8.44 10.99
N THR A 80 10.62 -7.33 11.63
CA THR A 80 11.95 -6.71 11.69
C THR A 80 12.32 -6.48 13.15
N PRO A 81 13.54 -6.81 13.59
CA PRO A 81 13.98 -6.52 14.96
C PRO A 81 13.87 -5.01 15.27
N ASP A 82 13.32 -4.67 16.42
CA ASP A 82 13.11 -3.27 16.83
C ASP A 82 14.44 -2.50 16.94
N THR A 83 15.55 -3.21 17.20
CA THR A 83 16.90 -2.63 17.22
C THR A 83 17.37 -2.08 15.87
N ARG A 84 16.72 -2.49 14.77
CA ARG A 84 17.07 -2.04 13.42
C ARG A 84 16.28 -0.81 12.95
N VAL A 85 15.38 -0.26 13.76
CA VAL A 85 14.54 0.89 13.38
C VAL A 85 15.39 2.12 13.05
N ALA A 86 16.45 2.40 13.80
CA ALA A 86 17.30 3.56 13.57
C ALA A 86 17.98 3.52 12.19
N GLU A 87 18.59 2.39 11.82
CA GLU A 87 19.25 2.26 10.51
C GLU A 87 18.24 2.29 9.34
N LEU A 88 17.03 1.78 9.55
CA LEU A 88 15.96 1.85 8.56
C LEU A 88 15.45 3.29 8.38
N SER A 89 15.40 4.07 9.46
CA SER A 89 15.06 5.49 9.40
C SER A 89 16.07 6.26 8.55
N GLU A 90 17.36 5.98 8.71
CA GLU A 90 18.43 6.56 7.89
C GLU A 90 18.32 6.14 6.42
N ALA A 91 17.96 4.88 6.15
CA ALA A 91 17.75 4.39 4.78
C ALA A 91 16.56 5.10 4.11
N VAL A 92 15.48 5.35 4.85
CA VAL A 92 14.31 6.10 4.34
C VAL A 92 14.71 7.55 4.04
N ALA A 93 15.45 8.20 4.93
CA ALA A 93 15.98 9.55 4.71
C ALA A 93 16.95 9.60 3.50
N GLY A 94 17.81 8.58 3.35
CA GLY A 94 18.71 8.43 2.20
C GLY A 94 17.96 8.32 0.86
N ALA A 95 16.90 7.52 0.83
CA ALA A 95 16.06 7.32 -0.36
C ALA A 95 15.33 8.61 -0.77
N ALA A 96 14.86 9.41 0.20
CA ALA A 96 14.14 10.65 -0.03
C ALA A 96 15.06 11.82 -0.44
N ARG A 97 16.36 11.75 -0.11
CA ARG A 97 17.31 12.86 -0.30
C ARG A 97 17.38 13.31 -1.76
N GLY A 98 17.08 14.58 -2.01
CA GLY A 98 17.14 15.20 -3.34
C GLY A 98 16.04 14.74 -4.30
N VAL A 99 15.02 14.02 -3.81
CA VAL A 99 13.80 13.76 -4.55
C VAL A 99 12.86 14.94 -4.34
N ALA A 100 12.46 15.61 -5.42
CA ALA A 100 11.48 16.69 -5.34
C ALA A 100 10.08 16.14 -5.04
N THR A 101 9.26 16.91 -4.33
CA THR A 101 7.82 16.68 -4.21
C THR A 101 7.20 16.53 -5.60
N PHE A 102 6.34 15.54 -5.78
CA PHE A 102 5.68 15.25 -7.04
C PHE A 102 4.19 15.01 -6.87
N ARG A 103 3.43 15.29 -7.91
CA ARG A 103 1.99 15.04 -7.92
C ARG A 103 1.72 13.55 -8.07
N VAL A 104 0.79 13.03 -7.27
CA VAL A 104 0.22 11.68 -7.42
C VAL A 104 -1.26 11.83 -7.72
N GLU A 105 -1.76 11.08 -8.71
CA GLU A 105 -3.18 11.02 -9.07
C GLU A 105 -3.67 9.58 -9.06
N LEU A 106 -4.78 9.34 -8.37
CA LEU A 106 -5.49 8.06 -8.40
C LEU A 106 -6.22 7.90 -9.73
N ASN A 107 -6.06 6.75 -10.38
CA ASN A 107 -6.67 6.47 -11.67
C ASN A 107 -6.98 4.99 -11.87
N GLY A 108 -8.24 4.69 -12.14
CA GLY A 108 -8.69 3.35 -12.41
C GLY A 108 -8.73 2.44 -11.18
N GLY A 109 -9.42 1.33 -11.30
CA GLY A 109 -9.56 0.33 -10.25
C GLY A 109 -9.11 -1.04 -10.71
N GLY A 110 -8.80 -1.90 -9.76
CA GLY A 110 -8.39 -3.26 -10.06
C GLY A 110 -8.44 -4.20 -8.87
N ALA A 111 -8.00 -5.44 -9.12
CA ALA A 111 -7.91 -6.45 -8.09
C ALA A 111 -6.72 -7.39 -8.31
N PHE A 112 -6.11 -7.81 -7.21
CA PHE A 112 -5.09 -8.86 -7.23
C PHE A 112 -5.66 -10.20 -6.72
N PRO A 113 -5.23 -11.34 -7.31
CA PRO A 113 -4.42 -11.47 -8.52
C PRO A 113 -5.17 -11.11 -9.79
N THR A 114 -6.49 -11.25 -9.83
CA THR A 114 -7.36 -10.91 -10.96
C THR A 114 -8.75 -10.49 -10.48
N PRO A 115 -9.52 -9.73 -11.27
CA PRO A 115 -10.90 -9.37 -10.93
C PRO A 115 -11.85 -10.58 -10.77
N GLN A 116 -11.56 -11.72 -11.39
CA GLN A 116 -12.36 -12.95 -11.30
C GLN A 116 -12.09 -13.74 -10.00
N LYS A 117 -10.92 -13.56 -9.40
CA LYS A 117 -10.53 -14.19 -8.12
C LYS A 117 -9.81 -13.17 -7.22
N PRO A 118 -10.48 -12.10 -6.83
CA PRO A 118 -9.85 -11.01 -6.10
C PRO A 118 -9.52 -11.44 -4.67
N ARG A 119 -8.37 -11.00 -4.20
CA ARG A 119 -7.95 -11.04 -2.79
C ARG A 119 -7.69 -9.65 -2.25
N VAL A 120 -7.39 -8.71 -3.14
CA VAL A 120 -7.16 -7.31 -2.81
C VAL A 120 -7.89 -6.46 -3.83
N LEU A 121 -8.67 -5.50 -3.37
CA LEU A 121 -9.27 -4.44 -4.18
C LEU A 121 -8.43 -3.18 -4.03
N TRP A 122 -8.12 -2.49 -5.15
CA TRP A 122 -7.23 -1.34 -5.15
C TRP A 122 -7.60 -0.31 -6.21
N ILE A 123 -7.16 0.94 -6.00
CA ILE A 123 -7.14 2.00 -7.01
C ILE A 123 -5.71 2.15 -7.50
N GLY A 124 -5.54 2.30 -8.81
CA GLY A 124 -4.26 2.50 -9.48
C GLY A 124 -3.76 3.94 -9.40
N ILE A 125 -2.57 4.15 -9.91
CA ILE A 125 -1.93 5.45 -10.02
C ILE A 125 -1.82 5.81 -11.51
N GLY A 126 -2.18 7.02 -11.85
CA GLY A 126 -1.96 7.62 -13.17
C GLY A 126 -0.71 8.49 -13.15
N GLU A 127 -0.86 9.78 -12.88
CA GLU A 127 0.28 10.67 -12.69
C GLU A 127 1.06 10.30 -11.43
N GLY A 128 2.39 10.38 -11.48
CA GLY A 128 3.29 10.09 -10.37
C GLY A 128 3.72 8.63 -10.23
N GLU A 129 3.20 7.68 -11.05
CA GLU A 129 3.61 6.28 -10.98
C GLU A 129 5.13 6.11 -11.20
N ALA A 130 5.70 6.78 -12.19
CA ALA A 130 7.14 6.72 -12.47
C ALA A 130 7.99 7.21 -11.29
N SER A 131 7.57 8.31 -10.65
CA SER A 131 8.27 8.86 -9.47
C SER A 131 8.18 7.92 -8.26
N LEU A 132 7.03 7.25 -8.06
CA LEU A 132 6.89 6.23 -7.01
C LEU A 132 7.80 5.02 -7.27
N VAL A 133 7.91 4.57 -8.52
CA VAL A 133 8.81 3.47 -8.92
C VAL A 133 10.27 3.86 -8.71
N GLU A 134 10.67 5.07 -9.08
CA GLU A 134 12.02 5.58 -8.84
C GLU A 134 12.33 5.63 -7.35
N LEU A 135 11.44 6.22 -6.55
CA LEU A 135 11.58 6.33 -5.10
C LEU A 135 11.71 4.95 -4.43
N ALA A 136 10.91 3.97 -4.86
CA ALA A 136 11.02 2.59 -4.41
C ALA A 136 12.34 1.93 -4.83
N GLY A 137 12.86 2.26 -6.01
CA GLY A 137 14.18 1.84 -6.48
C GLY A 137 15.29 2.34 -5.57
N ARG A 138 15.30 3.65 -5.28
CA ARG A 138 16.27 4.29 -4.35
C ARG A 138 16.19 3.68 -2.95
N LEU A 139 14.97 3.44 -2.44
CA LEU A 139 14.75 2.76 -1.17
C LEU A 139 15.32 1.33 -1.17
N ASN A 140 15.12 0.58 -2.25
CA ASN A 140 15.69 -0.76 -2.38
C ASN A 140 17.22 -0.74 -2.36
N ASP A 141 17.85 0.26 -2.98
CA ASP A 141 19.31 0.41 -2.99
C ASP A 141 19.85 0.70 -1.57
N GLU A 142 19.19 1.58 -0.81
CA GLU A 142 19.55 1.85 0.59
C GLU A 142 19.36 0.60 1.48
N LEU A 143 18.23 -0.09 1.34
CA LEU A 143 17.95 -1.31 2.10
C LEU A 143 18.94 -2.44 1.77
N GLN A 144 19.39 -2.54 0.51
CA GLN A 144 20.38 -3.53 0.10
C GLN A 144 21.74 -3.29 0.80
N ARG A 145 22.15 -2.04 1.00
CA ARG A 145 23.36 -1.71 1.79
C ARG A 145 23.28 -2.17 3.23
N LEU A 146 22.05 -2.27 3.76
CA LEU A 146 21.76 -2.78 5.11
C LEU A 146 21.55 -4.30 5.16
N GLY A 147 21.74 -5.00 4.04
CA GLY A 147 21.60 -6.46 3.95
C GLY A 147 20.17 -6.96 3.72
N TRP A 148 19.20 -6.08 3.43
CA TRP A 148 17.88 -6.53 2.97
C TRP A 148 17.96 -7.05 1.54
N PRO A 149 17.30 -8.19 1.23
CA PRO A 149 17.25 -8.66 -0.14
C PRO A 149 16.48 -7.65 -1.01
N ARG A 150 16.97 -7.43 -2.23
CA ARG A 150 16.25 -6.60 -3.20
C ARG A 150 14.87 -7.23 -3.51
N ASP A 151 13.84 -6.42 -3.69
CA ASP A 151 12.59 -6.89 -4.27
C ASP A 151 12.72 -6.78 -5.80
N ASP A 152 12.93 -7.92 -6.46
CA ASP A 152 13.12 -7.97 -7.91
C ASP A 152 11.81 -7.79 -8.69
N ARG A 153 10.68 -7.76 -7.99
CA ARG A 153 9.38 -7.51 -8.62
C ARG A 153 9.21 -6.00 -8.83
N PRO A 154 8.88 -5.58 -10.06
CA PRO A 154 8.53 -4.18 -10.30
C PRO A 154 7.44 -3.72 -9.35
N LEU A 155 7.60 -2.53 -8.76
CA LEU A 155 6.53 -1.91 -7.99
C LEU A 155 5.33 -1.68 -8.91
N GLN A 156 4.19 -2.23 -8.55
CA GLN A 156 2.89 -1.84 -9.09
C GLN A 156 2.25 -0.92 -8.06
N ALA A 157 2.41 0.39 -8.26
CA ALA A 157 1.90 1.38 -7.32
C ALA A 157 0.36 1.33 -7.28
N HIS A 158 -0.20 1.19 -6.09
CA HIS A 158 -1.65 1.10 -5.89
C HIS A 158 -2.07 1.50 -4.48
N LEU A 159 -3.28 2.00 -4.35
CA LEU A 159 -3.94 2.25 -3.08
C LEU A 159 -4.86 1.08 -2.73
N THR A 160 -4.49 0.28 -1.74
CA THR A 160 -5.33 -0.83 -1.28
C THR A 160 -6.57 -0.30 -0.55
N LEU A 161 -7.75 -0.74 -0.98
CA LEU A 161 -9.03 -0.41 -0.34
C LEU A 161 -9.54 -1.50 0.60
N ALA A 162 -9.42 -2.77 0.17
CA ALA A 162 -9.94 -3.90 0.94
C ALA A 162 -9.23 -5.21 0.62
N ARG A 163 -9.33 -6.16 1.54
CA ARG A 163 -8.99 -7.57 1.32
C ARG A 163 -10.26 -8.41 1.28
N THR A 164 -10.34 -9.29 0.30
CA THR A 164 -11.54 -10.07 -0.03
C THR A 164 -11.31 -11.58 0.07
N ASP A 165 -10.28 -12.02 0.79
CA ASP A 165 -10.01 -13.46 0.95
C ASP A 165 -11.22 -14.19 1.54
N GLY A 166 -11.80 -15.13 0.77
CA GLY A 166 -12.95 -15.93 1.18
C GLY A 166 -14.30 -15.18 1.17
N VAL A 167 -14.36 -13.96 0.65
CA VAL A 167 -15.63 -13.21 0.53
C VAL A 167 -16.41 -13.67 -0.68
N GLN A 168 -17.67 -14.04 -0.49
CA GLN A 168 -18.59 -14.37 -1.59
C GLN A 168 -18.96 -13.11 -2.38
N GLY A 169 -19.05 -13.21 -3.72
CA GLY A 169 -19.34 -12.06 -4.61
C GLY A 169 -18.20 -11.03 -4.71
N ALA A 170 -16.99 -11.41 -4.30
CA ALA A 170 -15.85 -10.51 -4.38
C ALA A 170 -15.48 -10.11 -5.82
N ASP A 171 -15.74 -10.97 -6.79
CA ASP A 171 -15.56 -10.69 -8.23
C ASP A 171 -16.53 -9.62 -8.75
N GLU A 172 -17.77 -9.61 -8.26
CA GLU A 172 -18.74 -8.57 -8.56
C GLU A 172 -18.29 -7.22 -7.98
N LYS A 173 -17.83 -7.20 -6.73
CA LYS A 173 -17.24 -6.00 -6.12
C LYS A 173 -16.02 -5.50 -6.88
N ALA A 174 -15.17 -6.39 -7.39
CA ALA A 174 -14.03 -6.00 -8.20
C ALA A 174 -14.45 -5.36 -9.54
N ARG A 175 -15.46 -5.92 -10.22
CA ARG A 175 -16.04 -5.32 -11.43
C ARG A 175 -16.64 -3.94 -11.14
N ARG A 176 -17.44 -3.84 -10.07
CA ARG A 176 -18.04 -2.57 -9.67
C ARG A 176 -16.98 -1.51 -9.33
N LEU A 177 -15.92 -1.90 -8.64
CA LEU A 177 -14.79 -0.98 -8.37
C LEU A 177 -14.15 -0.47 -9.67
N ILE A 178 -13.90 -1.36 -10.64
CA ILE A 178 -13.31 -0.98 -11.93
C ILE A 178 -14.18 0.05 -12.66
N GLU A 179 -15.50 -0.09 -12.58
CA GLU A 179 -16.46 0.85 -13.16
C GLU A 179 -16.44 2.19 -12.42
N LEU A 180 -16.59 2.19 -11.10
CA LEU A 180 -16.63 3.38 -10.25
C LEU A 180 -15.31 4.17 -10.30
N ALA A 181 -14.19 3.48 -10.34
CA ALA A 181 -12.86 4.12 -10.33
C ALA A 181 -12.41 4.62 -11.72
N ARG A 182 -13.18 4.39 -12.79
CA ARG A 182 -12.80 4.81 -14.15
C ARG A 182 -12.55 6.31 -14.25
N ASP A 183 -13.40 7.09 -13.60
CA ASP A 183 -13.39 8.55 -13.65
C ASP A 183 -12.86 9.20 -12.37
N VAL A 184 -12.30 8.40 -11.46
CA VAL A 184 -11.65 8.93 -10.25
C VAL A 184 -10.40 9.70 -10.65
N ARG A 185 -10.31 10.95 -10.18
CA ARG A 185 -9.19 11.88 -10.39
C ARG A 185 -8.90 12.62 -9.09
N LEU A 186 -8.54 11.87 -8.06
CA LEU A 186 -8.13 12.41 -6.78
C LEU A 186 -6.61 12.51 -6.76
N ALA A 187 -6.09 13.68 -6.44
CA ALA A 187 -4.66 13.92 -6.54
C ALA A 187 -4.13 14.77 -5.38
N TRP A 188 -2.87 14.52 -5.01
CA TRP A 188 -2.18 15.26 -3.94
C TRP A 188 -0.67 15.33 -4.23
N PRO A 189 0.05 16.28 -3.60
CA PRO A 189 1.50 16.27 -3.61
C PRO A 189 2.01 15.14 -2.69
N ALA A 190 2.82 14.23 -3.22
CA ALA A 190 3.63 13.34 -2.41
C ALA A 190 4.83 14.14 -1.91
N ASP A 191 4.79 14.56 -0.67
CA ASP A 191 5.77 15.45 -0.02
C ASP A 191 6.68 14.72 0.95
N ARG A 192 6.39 13.47 1.31
CA ARG A 192 7.15 12.70 2.29
C ARG A 192 7.03 11.20 2.12
N VAL A 193 8.01 10.50 2.70
CA VAL A 193 8.06 9.04 2.83
C VAL A 193 8.11 8.69 4.31
N VAL A 194 7.38 7.67 4.72
CA VAL A 194 7.23 7.30 6.12
C VAL A 194 7.56 5.82 6.33
N LEU A 195 8.37 5.54 7.35
CA LEU A 195 8.55 4.21 7.91
C LEU A 195 7.43 3.96 8.90
N TYR A 196 6.60 2.97 8.64
CA TYR A 196 5.47 2.61 9.48
C TYR A 196 5.66 1.28 10.19
N LYS A 197 5.15 1.22 11.42
CA LYS A 197 4.89 -0.01 12.16
C LYS A 197 3.41 -0.37 12.05
N SER A 198 3.14 -1.60 11.66
CA SER A 198 1.78 -2.15 11.60
C SER A 198 1.40 -2.74 12.96
N ILE A 199 0.44 -2.14 13.63
CA ILE A 199 -0.09 -2.59 14.92
C ILE A 199 -1.42 -3.28 14.67
N GLN A 200 -1.45 -4.58 14.95
CA GLN A 200 -2.68 -5.38 14.87
C GLN A 200 -3.28 -5.55 16.26
N GLY A 201 -4.57 -5.31 16.37
CA GLY A 201 -5.32 -5.41 17.61
C GLY A 201 -6.72 -5.95 17.37
N ARG A 202 -7.61 -5.79 18.37
CA ARG A 202 -9.04 -6.12 18.23
C ARG A 202 -9.79 -5.16 17.30
N GLY A 203 -9.13 -4.08 16.77
CA GLY A 203 -9.62 -3.05 15.87
C GLY A 203 -9.08 -3.17 14.44
N PRO A 204 -9.37 -2.20 13.55
CA PRO A 204 -8.68 -2.03 12.28
C PRO A 204 -7.17 -2.00 12.53
N THR A 205 -6.38 -2.44 11.55
CA THR A 205 -4.92 -2.30 11.63
C THR A 205 -4.56 -0.83 11.79
N HIS A 206 -3.77 -0.53 12.80
CA HIS A 206 -3.22 0.79 13.08
C HIS A 206 -1.81 0.88 12.51
N TYR A 207 -1.43 2.06 12.04
CA TYR A 207 -0.09 2.33 11.55
C TYR A 207 0.52 3.47 12.37
N GLU A 208 1.63 3.17 13.04
CA GLU A 208 2.42 4.12 13.79
C GLU A 208 3.58 4.60 12.92
N ALA A 209 3.74 5.90 12.74
CA ALA A 209 4.88 6.48 12.05
C ALA A 209 6.10 6.44 12.96
N LEU A 210 7.15 5.71 12.56
CA LEU A 210 8.41 5.61 13.31
C LEU A 210 9.44 6.63 12.82
N ALA A 211 9.44 6.95 11.54
CA ALA A 211 10.29 7.97 10.94
C ALA A 211 9.60 8.58 9.72
N THR A 212 9.83 9.85 9.48
CA THR A 212 9.36 10.60 8.31
C THR A 212 10.54 11.28 7.65
N ALA A 213 10.63 11.15 6.34
CA ALA A 213 11.58 11.86 5.50
C ALA A 213 10.82 12.74 4.50
N GLU A 214 10.99 14.04 4.61
CA GLU A 214 10.40 15.00 3.69
C GLU A 214 11.10 14.93 2.32
N LEU A 215 10.34 15.12 1.25
CA LEU A 215 10.87 15.33 -0.09
C LEU A 215 11.23 16.81 -0.27
N ALA A 216 12.15 17.10 -1.18
CA ALA A 216 12.56 18.47 -1.44
C ALA A 216 11.41 19.30 -2.01
N GLU A 217 11.37 20.59 -1.72
CA GLU A 217 10.49 21.52 -2.43
C GLU A 217 10.78 21.47 -3.94
N PRO A 218 9.76 21.65 -4.79
CA PRO A 218 9.91 21.58 -6.24
C PRO A 218 10.78 22.69 -6.82
#